data_3e1bd98c49fb01f1b37e1bd93b828c10
#
_entry.id   3e1bd98c49fb01f1b37e1bd93b828c10
#
_cell.length_a   1.000
_cell.length_b   1.000
_cell.length_c   1.000
_cell.angle_alpha   90.00
_cell.angle_beta   90.00
_cell.angle_gamma   90.00
#
_symmetry.space_group_name_H-M   'P 1'
#
loop_
_entity.id
_entity.type
_entity.pdbx_description
1 polymer ?
#
loop_
_entity_poly.entity_id
_entity_poly.type
_entity_poly.pdbx_seq_one_letter_code
_entity_poly.pdbx_strand_id
1 'polypeptide(L)'
;SLEGNSETLYSTISGASSLKAYKLTTNTANITASGASSAKVYANDKINANATGSSSIKFKGEPKDVSAEASSSSLIAKVVGDDISKKADDKKDTTTINFRKKQYVIINKDKDSETKIDKTKDDDFHHWAGFGIGVNGWMSNGSMSMPKTQEYMALNYGKSLNFQLNPFEKDFHIYKNYINLVIGLGFEWNQYVCSNKTKLKADSSYTFGTIDSTNTFSYKKNRLKSTFVNVPLLLEFNTNKNPEKSFHLAFGVIGGFKLGSRTRQILERNGEEIKLINKDDYNLNPFRVNAHASIGYRGVSLYADYALTPLFENGKGPELSPFTIGVKLISF
;
A
#
# COMPACT_ATOMS: atom_id res chain seq x y z
N SER A 1 -12.72 14.03 29.61
CA SER A 1 -11.37 14.31 30.16
C SER A 1 -11.43 14.18 31.67
N LEU A 2 -10.29 13.76 32.25
CA LEU A 2 -10.12 13.69 33.71
C LEU A 2 -9.00 14.65 34.09
N GLU A 3 -9.17 15.33 35.29
CA GLU A 3 -8.18 16.25 35.85
C GLU A 3 -8.20 16.22 37.38
N GLY A 4 -7.10 16.59 38.00
CA GLY A 4 -6.91 16.58 39.46
C GLY A 4 -5.75 15.68 39.88
N ASN A 5 -5.78 15.14 41.10
CA ASN A 5 -4.79 14.23 41.63
C ASN A 5 -5.45 12.94 42.12
N SER A 6 -4.79 11.80 41.87
CA SER A 6 -5.25 10.50 42.36
C SER A 6 -4.04 9.64 42.67
N GLU A 7 -4.14 8.74 43.63
CA GLU A 7 -3.09 7.80 43.92
C GLU A 7 -2.97 6.74 42.82
N THR A 8 -4.11 6.23 42.38
CA THR A 8 -4.14 5.18 41.36
C THR A 8 -5.25 5.42 40.34
N LEU A 9 -4.95 5.28 39.07
CA LEU A 9 -5.91 5.27 37.97
C LEU A 9 -6.01 3.85 37.38
N TYR A 10 -7.21 3.28 37.41
CA TYR A 10 -7.56 2.07 36.64
C TYR A 10 -8.47 2.44 35.49
N SER A 11 -8.13 2.06 34.28
CA SER A 11 -8.97 2.32 33.12
C SER A 11 -8.89 1.21 32.08
N THR A 12 -10.05 0.74 31.65
CA THR A 12 -10.18 -0.15 30.51
C THR A 12 -11.01 0.56 29.43
N ILE A 13 -10.44 0.72 28.25
CA ILE A 13 -11.09 1.34 27.11
C ILE A 13 -11.12 0.40 25.91
N SER A 14 -12.24 0.38 25.18
CA SER A 14 -12.44 -0.52 24.05
C SER A 14 -13.25 0.13 22.93
N GLY A 15 -13.29 -0.53 21.76
CA GLY A 15 -13.99 -0.02 20.58
C GLY A 15 -13.29 1.21 19.99
N ALA A 16 -14.03 2.29 19.73
CA ALA A 16 -13.54 3.57 19.18
C ALA A 16 -13.49 4.67 20.25
N SER A 17 -13.12 4.33 21.48
CA SER A 17 -13.20 5.25 22.63
C SER A 17 -11.89 6.02 22.88
N SER A 18 -11.99 7.14 23.61
CA SER A 18 -10.85 7.99 23.95
C SER A 18 -10.87 8.45 25.41
N LEU A 19 -9.78 8.17 26.14
CA LEU A 19 -9.50 8.69 27.48
C LEU A 19 -8.50 9.84 27.40
N LYS A 20 -8.86 11.02 27.93
CA LYS A 20 -7.99 12.19 28.04
C LYS A 20 -7.77 12.50 29.53
N ALA A 21 -6.63 12.08 30.07
CA ALA A 21 -6.30 12.22 31.50
C ALA A 21 -4.85 12.72 31.74
N TYR A 22 -4.29 13.54 30.83
CA TYR A 22 -2.98 14.17 31.06
C TYR A 22 -2.99 15.18 32.21
N LYS A 23 -4.17 15.74 32.56
CA LYS A 23 -4.34 16.67 33.64
C LYS A 23 -4.68 15.98 34.99
N LEU A 24 -4.84 14.65 34.96
CA LEU A 24 -4.98 13.84 36.17
C LEU A 24 -3.60 13.30 36.55
N THR A 25 -2.98 13.90 37.56
CA THR A 25 -1.68 13.40 38.06
C THR A 25 -1.92 12.16 38.91
N THR A 26 -1.29 11.04 38.55
CA THR A 26 -1.42 9.80 39.32
C THR A 26 -0.04 9.25 39.70
N ASN A 27 0.08 8.57 40.84
CA ASN A 27 1.27 7.85 41.20
C ASN A 27 1.34 6.54 40.39
N THR A 28 0.26 5.81 40.32
CA THR A 28 0.16 4.55 39.55
C THR A 28 -0.95 4.65 38.50
N ALA A 29 -0.66 4.26 37.25
CA ALA A 29 -1.64 4.14 36.20
C ALA A 29 -1.70 2.70 35.65
N ASN A 30 -2.89 2.07 35.70
CA ASN A 30 -3.16 0.74 35.12
C ASN A 30 -4.14 0.91 33.97
N ILE A 31 -3.64 0.76 32.74
CA ILE A 31 -4.40 1.10 31.54
C ILE A 31 -4.47 -0.08 30.61
N THR A 32 -5.68 -0.48 30.23
CA THR A 32 -5.93 -1.46 29.16
C THR A 32 -6.68 -0.78 28.03
N ALA A 33 -6.16 -0.89 26.81
CA ALA A 33 -6.77 -0.33 25.61
C ALA A 33 -6.91 -1.39 24.52
N SER A 34 -8.07 -1.49 23.89
CA SER A 34 -8.36 -2.46 22.84
C SER A 34 -9.18 -1.86 21.69
N GLY A 35 -9.20 -2.54 20.53
CA GLY A 35 -9.88 -2.04 19.33
C GLY A 35 -9.16 -0.83 18.70
N ALA A 36 -9.88 0.23 18.35
CA ALA A 36 -9.35 1.49 17.81
C ALA A 36 -9.36 2.61 18.86
N SER A 37 -9.04 2.29 20.13
CA SER A 37 -9.14 3.21 21.25
C SER A 37 -7.85 3.99 21.54
N SER A 38 -7.94 5.13 22.24
CA SER A 38 -6.81 5.98 22.59
C SER A 38 -6.85 6.42 24.04
N ALA A 39 -5.77 6.18 24.79
CA ALA A 39 -5.60 6.69 26.16
C ALA A 39 -4.45 7.69 26.25
N LYS A 40 -4.64 8.77 27.01
CA LYS A 40 -3.63 9.78 27.35
C LYS A 40 -3.64 9.96 28.86
N VAL A 41 -2.58 9.53 29.54
CA VAL A 41 -2.52 9.47 31.01
C VAL A 41 -1.23 10.09 31.55
N TYR A 42 -1.20 10.38 32.85
CA TYR A 42 0.00 10.86 33.55
C TYR A 42 0.28 9.94 34.73
N ALA A 43 1.53 9.48 34.86
CA ALA A 43 1.97 8.63 35.99
C ALA A 43 3.35 9.05 36.50
N ASN A 44 3.48 9.16 37.84
CA ASN A 44 4.74 9.53 38.48
C ASN A 44 5.64 8.36 38.83
N ASP A 45 5.10 7.28 39.39
CA ASP A 45 5.87 6.21 39.97
C ASP A 45 5.78 4.92 39.14
N LYS A 46 4.58 4.54 38.72
CA LYS A 46 4.34 3.28 38.02
C LYS A 46 3.32 3.38 36.92
N ILE A 47 3.60 2.73 35.79
CA ILE A 47 2.60 2.53 34.72
C ILE A 47 2.57 1.06 34.29
N ASN A 48 1.37 0.47 34.31
CA ASN A 48 1.06 -0.80 33.67
C ASN A 48 0.14 -0.53 32.49
N ALA A 49 0.63 -0.74 31.28
CA ALA A 49 -0.09 -0.43 30.06
C ALA A 49 -0.20 -1.67 29.19
N ASN A 50 -1.41 -2.03 28.80
CA ASN A 50 -1.69 -3.13 27.88
C ASN A 50 -2.50 -2.60 26.69
N ALA A 51 -1.96 -2.71 25.48
CA ALA A 51 -2.58 -2.22 24.25
C ALA A 51 -2.75 -3.33 23.24
N THR A 52 -3.95 -3.51 22.68
CA THR A 52 -4.28 -4.55 21.69
C THR A 52 -5.08 -3.98 20.52
N GLY A 53 -5.02 -4.64 19.36
CA GLY A 53 -5.71 -4.16 18.15
C GLY A 53 -4.98 -2.97 17.50
N SER A 54 -5.70 -1.90 17.19
CA SER A 54 -5.17 -0.63 16.66
C SER A 54 -5.21 0.48 17.73
N SER A 55 -5.00 0.13 19.00
CA SER A 55 -5.13 1.06 20.09
C SER A 55 -3.82 1.83 20.39
N SER A 56 -3.93 2.98 21.07
CA SER A 56 -2.78 3.81 21.43
C SER A 56 -2.86 4.27 22.88
N ILE A 57 -1.80 4.02 23.66
CA ILE A 57 -1.64 4.54 25.01
C ILE A 57 -0.44 5.50 25.01
N LYS A 58 -0.69 6.77 25.36
CA LYS A 58 0.35 7.78 25.52
C LYS A 58 0.38 8.25 26.98
N PHE A 59 1.56 8.28 27.58
CA PHE A 59 1.69 8.71 28.97
C PHE A 59 2.72 9.83 29.14
N LYS A 60 2.50 10.68 30.12
CA LYS A 60 3.41 11.71 30.65
C LYS A 60 3.84 11.33 32.05
N GLY A 61 4.86 12.02 32.59
CA GLY A 61 5.46 11.77 33.90
C GLY A 61 6.77 10.97 33.80
N GLU A 62 7.37 10.70 34.97
CA GLU A 62 8.65 9.99 35.08
C GLU A 62 8.50 8.71 35.92
N PRO A 63 7.65 7.74 35.49
CA PRO A 63 7.47 6.51 36.26
C PRO A 63 8.77 5.71 36.32
N LYS A 64 9.11 5.27 37.54
CA LYS A 64 10.29 4.44 37.82
C LYS A 64 10.08 2.98 37.37
N ASP A 65 8.82 2.54 37.39
CA ASP A 65 8.41 1.19 36.99
C ASP A 65 7.45 1.28 35.78
N VAL A 66 7.90 0.73 34.64
CA VAL A 66 7.13 0.73 33.38
C VAL A 66 6.93 -0.69 32.90
N SER A 67 5.71 -1.21 33.02
CA SER A 67 5.29 -2.46 32.42
C SER A 67 4.39 -2.16 31.22
N ALA A 68 4.84 -2.42 30.02
CA ALA A 68 4.14 -2.08 28.79
C ALA A 68 4.06 -3.29 27.84
N GLU A 69 2.84 -3.72 27.54
CA GLU A 69 2.57 -4.80 26.60
C GLU A 69 1.73 -4.27 25.44
N ALA A 70 2.25 -4.35 24.23
CA ALA A 70 1.54 -3.96 23.04
C ALA A 70 1.52 -5.09 22.03
N SER A 71 0.35 -5.41 21.47
CA SER A 71 0.15 -6.44 20.47
C SER A 71 -0.58 -5.92 19.23
N SER A 72 -0.41 -6.59 18.10
CA SER A 72 -0.97 -6.19 16.82
C SER A 72 -0.44 -4.83 16.34
N SER A 73 -1.29 -3.92 15.88
CA SER A 73 -0.92 -2.58 15.41
C SER A 73 -1.05 -1.52 16.51
N SER A 74 -0.90 -1.90 17.79
CA SER A 74 -1.06 -0.97 18.91
C SER A 74 0.24 -0.23 19.26
N LEU A 75 0.11 0.93 19.92
CA LEU A 75 1.21 1.81 20.31
C LEU A 75 1.15 2.16 21.79
N ILE A 76 2.28 2.01 22.51
CA ILE A 76 2.47 2.60 23.84
C ILE A 76 3.68 3.51 23.76
N ALA A 77 3.51 4.80 24.13
CA ALA A 77 4.56 5.80 24.01
C ALA A 77 4.57 6.79 25.18
N LYS A 78 5.79 7.14 25.66
CA LYS A 78 5.99 8.27 26.57
C LYS A 78 6.00 9.57 25.76
N VAL A 79 5.30 10.59 26.24
CA VAL A 79 5.27 11.93 25.65
C VAL A 79 6.16 12.83 26.50
N VAL A 80 7.24 13.31 25.93
CA VAL A 80 8.15 14.31 26.53
C VAL A 80 7.86 15.65 25.88
N GLY A 81 7.46 16.67 26.65
CA GLY A 81 7.33 18.03 26.15
C GLY A 81 6.13 18.81 26.69
N ASP A 82 6.45 20.05 27.07
CA ASP A 82 5.71 21.21 27.55
C ASP A 82 5.29 21.21 29.04
N ASP A 83 6.28 21.53 29.91
CA ASP A 83 6.12 22.72 30.77
C ASP A 83 7.49 23.18 31.32
N ILE A 84 7.59 24.51 31.40
CA ILE A 84 8.76 25.30 31.74
C ILE A 84 9.04 25.23 33.25
N SER A 85 10.33 25.10 33.58
CA SER A 85 11.02 25.50 34.79
C SER A 85 11.13 24.51 35.97
N LYS A 86 12.26 23.92 36.18
CA LYS A 86 13.34 24.26 37.12
C LYS A 86 14.31 23.11 37.40
N LYS A 87 15.59 23.46 37.15
CA LYS A 87 16.84 23.02 37.77
C LYS A 87 17.25 21.55 37.77
N ALA A 88 18.42 21.47 37.17
CA ALA A 88 19.35 20.35 37.07
C ALA A 88 19.66 19.63 38.37
N ASP A 89 19.79 18.33 38.27
CA ASP A 89 20.95 17.65 38.82
C ASP A 89 21.31 16.45 37.94
N ASP A 90 22.60 16.28 37.76
CA ASP A 90 23.24 15.33 36.86
C ASP A 90 22.96 13.87 37.25
N LYS A 91 22.26 13.15 36.38
CA LYS A 91 22.48 11.70 36.15
C LYS A 91 21.90 11.30 34.80
N LYS A 92 22.73 10.67 33.97
CA LYS A 92 22.36 10.04 32.69
C LYS A 92 21.27 8.98 32.93
N ASP A 93 20.03 9.30 32.67
CA ASP A 93 18.93 8.34 32.69
C ASP A 93 18.67 7.84 31.27
N THR A 94 18.96 6.56 31.09
CA THR A 94 18.71 5.83 29.86
C THR A 94 17.45 4.99 30.07
N THR A 95 16.38 5.29 29.38
CA THR A 95 15.16 4.47 29.41
C THR A 95 15.20 3.46 28.27
N THR A 96 15.22 2.19 28.58
CA THR A 96 15.23 1.09 27.61
C THR A 96 13.82 0.51 27.48
N ILE A 97 13.26 0.51 26.27
CA ILE A 97 11.96 -0.10 25.98
C ILE A 97 12.22 -1.28 25.04
N ASN A 98 11.90 -2.49 25.48
CA ASN A 98 12.00 -3.69 24.66
C ASN A 98 10.65 -3.97 24.00
N PHE A 99 10.61 -3.95 22.66
CA PHE A 99 9.41 -4.23 21.89
C PHE A 99 9.74 -5.20 20.75
N ARG A 100 9.09 -6.37 20.74
CA ARG A 100 9.17 -7.38 19.64
C ARG A 100 10.57 -7.59 19.06
N LYS A 101 11.56 -7.98 19.87
CA LYS A 101 12.98 -8.14 19.49
C LYS A 101 13.74 -6.85 19.12
N LYS A 102 13.14 -5.69 19.31
CA LYS A 102 13.79 -4.37 19.14
C LYS A 102 13.90 -3.68 20.48
N GLN A 103 15.08 -3.16 20.75
CA GLN A 103 15.39 -2.39 21.96
C GLN A 103 15.43 -0.90 21.58
N TYR A 104 14.57 -0.09 22.17
CA TYR A 104 14.57 1.36 22.01
C TYR A 104 15.27 1.97 23.22
N VAL A 105 16.40 2.65 22.98
CA VAL A 105 17.15 3.35 24.02
C VAL A 105 16.92 4.84 23.83
N ILE A 106 16.25 5.49 24.78
CA ILE A 106 16.05 6.94 24.80
C ILE A 106 17.12 7.54 25.69
N ILE A 107 18.06 8.27 25.10
CA ILE A 107 19.12 8.99 25.82
C ILE A 107 18.71 10.47 25.86
N ASN A 108 18.42 11.03 27.05
CA ASN A 108 18.26 12.48 27.21
C ASN A 108 19.64 13.11 27.15
N LYS A 109 19.93 13.88 26.11
CA LYS A 109 21.12 14.72 26.00
C LYS A 109 20.73 16.18 26.09
N ASP A 110 21.43 16.92 26.94
CA ASP A 110 21.38 18.38 27.02
C ASP A 110 21.76 19.04 25.68
N LYS A 111 21.20 20.22 25.48
CA LYS A 111 21.46 21.11 24.35
C LYS A 111 22.96 21.31 24.17
N ASP A 112 23.49 20.89 23.04
CA ASP A 112 24.73 21.26 22.33
C ASP A 112 25.51 20.05 21.80
N SER A 113 24.85 19.02 21.38
CA SER A 113 25.48 18.03 20.50
C SER A 113 24.43 17.52 19.52
N GLU A 114 24.78 17.56 18.25
CA GLU A 114 24.01 16.95 17.15
C GLU A 114 23.54 15.58 17.57
N THR A 115 22.24 15.45 17.72
CA THR A 115 21.59 14.17 18.02
C THR A 115 21.79 13.29 16.81
N LYS A 116 22.87 12.52 16.76
CA LYS A 116 22.85 11.28 15.99
C LYS A 116 21.84 10.39 16.67
N ILE A 117 20.60 10.51 16.21
CA ILE A 117 19.64 9.43 16.32
C ILE A 117 20.30 8.31 15.52
N ASP A 118 20.93 7.35 16.19
CA ASP A 118 21.07 6.02 15.61
C ASP A 118 19.65 5.49 15.48
N LYS A 119 18.99 5.94 14.40
CA LYS A 119 18.01 5.12 13.75
C LYS A 119 18.81 3.86 13.41
N THR A 120 18.62 2.76 14.13
CA THR A 120 18.63 1.49 13.45
C THR A 120 17.51 1.64 12.44
N LYS A 121 17.85 2.27 11.29
CA LYS A 121 17.07 2.11 10.06
C LYS A 121 16.94 0.60 9.97
N ASP A 122 15.74 0.09 10.08
CA ASP A 122 15.41 -1.09 9.33
C ASP A 122 15.78 -0.69 7.90
N ASP A 123 16.95 -1.13 7.45
CA ASP A 123 17.38 -0.98 6.06
C ASP A 123 16.55 -1.96 5.20
N ASP A 124 15.24 -2.04 5.46
CA ASP A 124 14.30 -2.76 4.64
C ASP A 124 14.17 -1.96 3.34
N PHE A 125 14.55 -2.61 2.26
CA PHE A 125 14.38 -2.07 0.91
C PHE A 125 12.91 -2.23 0.55
N HIS A 126 12.23 -1.13 0.28
CA HIS A 126 10.84 -1.15 -0.16
C HIS A 126 10.77 -0.62 -1.59
N HIS A 127 10.97 -1.52 -2.57
CA HIS A 127 10.95 -1.15 -3.99
C HIS A 127 9.69 -1.62 -4.72
N TRP A 128 8.93 -2.54 -4.12
CA TRP A 128 7.60 -2.92 -4.58
C TRP A 128 6.52 -2.00 -4.04
N ALA A 129 6.56 -1.65 -2.75
CA ALA A 129 5.61 -0.72 -2.13
C ALA A 129 5.67 0.65 -2.78
N GLY A 130 4.51 1.29 -2.97
CA GLY A 130 4.41 2.61 -3.55
C GLY A 130 3.32 2.75 -4.59
N PHE A 131 3.41 3.82 -5.37
CA PHE A 131 2.48 4.16 -6.43
C PHE A 131 3.14 3.99 -7.80
N GLY A 132 2.45 3.26 -8.69
CA GLY A 132 2.89 3.03 -10.05
C GLY A 132 1.92 3.62 -11.08
N ILE A 133 2.48 4.15 -12.15
CA ILE A 133 1.73 4.53 -13.35
C ILE A 133 2.41 3.96 -14.58
N GLY A 134 1.62 3.41 -15.50
CA GLY A 134 2.13 2.79 -16.71
C GLY A 134 1.17 2.91 -17.89
N VAL A 135 1.71 2.59 -19.04
CA VAL A 135 0.96 2.34 -20.26
C VAL A 135 0.72 0.84 -20.34
N ASN A 136 -0.53 0.46 -20.58
CA ASN A 136 -0.89 -0.94 -20.73
C ASN A 136 -1.52 -1.24 -22.09
N GLY A 137 -1.50 -2.51 -22.42
CA GLY A 137 -2.06 -3.01 -23.65
C GLY A 137 -2.16 -4.52 -23.63
N TRP A 138 -2.37 -5.08 -24.81
CA TRP A 138 -2.32 -6.51 -25.05
C TRP A 138 -1.73 -6.83 -26.41
N MET A 139 -1.23 -8.03 -26.54
CA MET A 139 -0.72 -8.61 -27.78
C MET A 139 -1.63 -9.77 -28.21
N SER A 140 -1.78 -9.95 -29.52
CA SER A 140 -2.36 -11.15 -30.13
C SER A 140 -1.25 -11.89 -30.84
N ASN A 141 -0.99 -13.15 -30.44
CA ASN A 141 0.10 -13.98 -31.00
C ASN A 141 1.46 -13.26 -31.04
N GLY A 142 1.82 -12.53 -29.98
CA GLY A 142 3.07 -11.79 -29.87
C GLY A 142 3.12 -10.48 -30.67
N SER A 143 2.04 -10.08 -31.35
CA SER A 143 1.95 -8.84 -32.11
C SER A 143 1.03 -7.83 -31.43
N MET A 144 1.40 -6.55 -31.43
CA MET A 144 0.54 -5.44 -31.00
C MET A 144 -0.51 -5.09 -32.05
N SER A 145 -0.34 -5.55 -33.30
CA SER A 145 -1.30 -5.38 -34.38
C SER A 145 -2.39 -6.45 -34.30
N MET A 146 -3.65 -6.02 -34.24
CA MET A 146 -4.77 -6.96 -34.17
C MET A 146 -5.10 -7.55 -35.55
N PRO A 147 -5.36 -8.87 -35.62
CA PRO A 147 -5.92 -9.48 -36.82
C PRO A 147 -7.25 -8.81 -37.21
N LYS A 148 -7.61 -8.80 -38.50
CA LYS A 148 -8.88 -8.21 -38.99
C LYS A 148 -10.12 -8.76 -38.26
N THR A 149 -10.10 -10.05 -37.91
CA THR A 149 -11.17 -10.70 -37.15
C THR A 149 -11.29 -10.21 -35.71
N GLN A 150 -10.25 -9.59 -35.17
CA GLN A 150 -10.16 -9.07 -33.81
C GLN A 150 -9.90 -7.55 -33.76
N GLU A 151 -10.10 -6.84 -34.88
CA GLU A 151 -9.85 -5.41 -34.99
C GLU A 151 -10.66 -4.57 -33.97
N TYR A 152 -11.78 -5.10 -33.49
CA TYR A 152 -12.56 -4.51 -32.41
C TYR A 152 -11.80 -4.45 -31.08
N MET A 153 -10.72 -5.21 -30.90
CA MET A 153 -9.83 -5.17 -29.73
C MET A 153 -8.63 -4.25 -29.93
N ALA A 154 -8.51 -3.55 -31.05
CA ALA A 154 -7.43 -2.60 -31.26
C ALA A 154 -7.45 -1.47 -30.24
N LEU A 155 -6.28 -1.14 -29.68
CA LEU A 155 -6.12 -0.16 -28.61
C LEU A 155 -5.41 1.11 -29.05
N ASN A 156 -5.80 2.20 -28.43
CA ASN A 156 -5.00 3.41 -28.36
C ASN A 156 -4.07 3.30 -27.16
N TYR A 157 -2.85 2.82 -27.38
CA TYR A 157 -1.86 2.59 -26.32
C TYR A 157 -1.52 3.86 -25.55
N GLY A 158 -1.38 5.01 -26.22
CA GLY A 158 -1.07 6.29 -25.57
C GLY A 158 -2.15 6.81 -24.60
N LYS A 159 -3.37 6.24 -24.66
CA LYS A 159 -4.48 6.56 -23.75
C LYS A 159 -4.84 5.41 -22.81
N SER A 160 -4.23 4.24 -23.00
CA SER A 160 -4.44 3.06 -22.15
C SER A 160 -3.48 3.08 -20.98
N LEU A 161 -4.02 3.27 -19.77
CA LEU A 161 -3.24 3.53 -18.57
C LEU A 161 -3.46 2.46 -17.51
N ASN A 162 -2.41 2.17 -16.81
CA ASN A 162 -2.38 1.33 -15.63
C ASN A 162 -1.99 2.17 -14.42
N PHE A 163 -2.67 1.96 -13.30
CA PHE A 163 -2.36 2.54 -12.00
C PHE A 163 -2.18 1.41 -11.00
N GLN A 164 -1.14 1.49 -10.19
CA GLN A 164 -0.84 0.54 -9.13
C GLN A 164 -0.69 1.27 -7.80
N LEU A 165 -1.24 0.69 -6.74
CA LEU A 165 -1.02 1.09 -5.37
C LEU A 165 -0.64 -0.16 -4.59
N ASN A 166 0.59 -0.21 -4.11
CA ASN A 166 1.16 -1.35 -3.41
C ASN A 166 1.46 -0.95 -1.95
N PRO A 167 0.47 -1.07 -1.03
CA PRO A 167 0.61 -0.55 0.33
C PRO A 167 1.43 -1.44 1.25
N PHE A 168 1.62 -2.70 0.90
CA PHE A 168 2.30 -3.66 1.78
C PHE A 168 3.39 -4.42 1.04
N GLU A 169 4.57 -4.41 1.65
CA GLU A 169 5.73 -5.15 1.21
C GLU A 169 6.40 -5.79 2.41
N LYS A 170 6.96 -6.97 2.21
CA LYS A 170 7.79 -7.67 3.18
C LYS A 170 8.96 -8.33 2.46
N ASP A 171 10.16 -7.95 2.87
CA ASP A 171 11.40 -8.49 2.36
C ASP A 171 11.93 -9.59 3.28
N PHE A 172 12.31 -10.69 2.65
CA PHE A 172 13.03 -11.77 3.30
C PHE A 172 14.46 -11.78 2.77
N HIS A 173 15.42 -11.42 3.61
CA HIS A 173 16.81 -11.35 3.22
C HIS A 173 17.38 -12.76 3.03
N ILE A 174 17.71 -13.11 1.76
CA ILE A 174 18.38 -14.37 1.43
C ILE A 174 19.89 -14.24 1.67
N TYR A 175 20.47 -13.15 1.18
CA TYR A 175 21.90 -12.87 1.39
C TYR A 175 22.11 -11.42 1.78
N LYS A 176 22.21 -11.17 3.09
CA LYS A 176 22.35 -9.81 3.67
C LYS A 176 21.23 -8.92 3.08
N ASN A 177 21.58 -7.70 2.61
CA ASN A 177 20.63 -6.81 1.92
C ASN A 177 20.89 -6.80 0.40
N TYR A 178 21.68 -7.74 -0.13
CA TYR A 178 21.98 -7.78 -1.56
C TYR A 178 20.98 -8.62 -2.36
N ILE A 179 20.41 -9.66 -1.74
CA ILE A 179 19.44 -10.55 -2.38
C ILE A 179 18.25 -10.72 -1.43
N ASN A 180 17.08 -10.30 -1.87
CA ASN A 180 15.85 -10.33 -1.11
C ASN A 180 14.77 -11.10 -1.87
N LEU A 181 13.92 -11.82 -1.13
CA LEU A 181 12.66 -12.32 -1.62
C LEU A 181 11.57 -11.35 -1.18
N VAL A 182 10.86 -10.78 -2.14
CA VAL A 182 9.84 -9.75 -1.90
C VAL A 182 8.46 -10.38 -2.05
N ILE A 183 7.63 -10.21 -1.02
CA ILE A 183 6.21 -10.57 -1.01
C ILE A 183 5.42 -9.33 -0.59
N GLY A 184 4.23 -9.14 -1.14
CA GLY A 184 3.43 -7.96 -0.82
C GLY A 184 1.96 -8.10 -1.17
N LEU A 185 1.26 -6.98 -1.07
CA LEU A 185 -0.13 -6.84 -1.49
C LEU A 185 -0.31 -5.51 -2.20
N GLY A 186 -0.89 -5.55 -3.39
CA GLY A 186 -1.15 -4.38 -4.21
C GLY A 186 -2.54 -4.38 -4.84
N PHE A 187 -2.96 -3.20 -5.26
CA PHE A 187 -4.16 -2.97 -6.06
C PHE A 187 -3.77 -2.41 -7.41
N GLU A 188 -4.45 -2.87 -8.46
CA GLU A 188 -4.18 -2.48 -9.82
C GLU A 188 -5.46 -2.12 -10.55
N TRP A 189 -5.44 -0.97 -11.21
CA TRP A 189 -6.54 -0.47 -12.05
C TRP A 189 -6.06 -0.33 -13.47
N ASN A 190 -6.62 -1.16 -14.34
CA ASN A 190 -6.35 -1.14 -15.77
C ASN A 190 -7.43 -0.36 -16.51
N GLN A 191 -7.02 0.45 -17.46
CA GLN A 191 -7.89 1.14 -18.37
C GLN A 191 -7.37 0.92 -19.80
N TYR A 192 -8.10 0.16 -20.57
CA TYR A 192 -7.83 -0.10 -21.98
C TYR A 192 -8.76 0.74 -22.85
N VAL A 193 -8.18 1.61 -23.68
CA VAL A 193 -8.94 2.52 -24.56
C VAL A 193 -8.98 1.95 -25.96
N CYS A 194 -10.17 1.60 -26.44
CA CYS A 194 -10.35 1.09 -27.81
C CYS A 194 -10.05 2.17 -28.83
N SER A 195 -9.33 1.81 -29.90
CA SER A 195 -9.07 2.68 -31.05
C SER A 195 -10.33 2.90 -31.89
N ASN A 196 -11.16 1.86 -31.99
CA ASN A 196 -12.35 1.83 -32.80
C ASN A 196 -13.61 2.14 -31.98
N LYS A 197 -14.73 2.39 -32.66
CA LYS A 197 -16.06 2.56 -32.05
C LYS A 197 -16.63 1.21 -31.59
N THR A 198 -15.84 0.48 -30.78
CA THR A 198 -16.14 -0.87 -30.34
C THR A 198 -17.21 -0.91 -29.28
N LYS A 199 -18.21 -1.77 -29.46
CA LYS A 199 -19.17 -2.15 -28.44
C LYS A 199 -18.91 -3.60 -28.05
N LEU A 200 -18.33 -3.80 -26.86
CA LEU A 200 -18.12 -5.12 -26.30
C LEU A 200 -19.43 -5.69 -25.77
N LYS A 201 -19.68 -6.94 -26.07
CA LYS A 201 -20.79 -7.74 -25.55
C LYS A 201 -20.22 -9.02 -24.94
N ALA A 202 -20.65 -9.33 -23.73
CA ALA A 202 -20.46 -10.63 -23.13
C ALA A 202 -21.80 -11.37 -23.22
N ASP A 203 -21.83 -12.48 -23.95
CA ASP A 203 -22.86 -13.45 -23.66
C ASP A 203 -22.27 -14.52 -22.74
N SER A 204 -23.08 -15.46 -22.27
CA SER A 204 -22.64 -16.46 -21.29
C SER A 204 -21.49 -17.35 -21.79
N SER A 205 -21.28 -17.44 -23.09
CA SER A 205 -20.33 -18.37 -23.70
C SER A 205 -19.08 -17.66 -24.24
N TYR A 206 -19.19 -16.45 -24.79
CA TYR A 206 -18.07 -15.79 -25.47
C TYR A 206 -18.17 -14.26 -25.45
N THR A 207 -17.07 -13.57 -25.20
CA THR A 207 -16.98 -12.11 -25.34
C THR A 207 -16.51 -11.71 -26.72
N PHE A 208 -17.34 -10.97 -27.42
CA PHE A 208 -17.04 -10.43 -28.74
C PHE A 208 -17.32 -8.93 -28.80
N GLY A 209 -16.85 -8.28 -29.84
CA GLY A 209 -17.08 -6.87 -30.08
C GLY A 209 -17.60 -6.61 -31.48
N THR A 210 -18.43 -5.60 -31.60
CA THR A 210 -18.88 -5.05 -32.88
C THR A 210 -18.35 -3.63 -33.03
N ILE A 211 -17.90 -3.29 -34.24
CA ILE A 211 -17.49 -1.92 -34.55
C ILE A 211 -18.73 -1.20 -35.09
N ASP A 212 -19.09 -0.07 -34.47
CA ASP A 212 -20.21 0.75 -34.92
C ASP A 212 -19.82 1.52 -36.18
N SER A 213 -20.34 1.10 -37.31
CA SER A 213 -20.13 1.72 -38.62
C SER A 213 -21.24 2.76 -38.99
N THR A 214 -22.25 2.93 -38.15
CA THR A 214 -23.42 3.75 -38.47
C THR A 214 -23.15 5.25 -38.46
N ASN A 215 -22.04 5.68 -37.83
CA ASN A 215 -21.68 7.09 -37.63
C ASN A 215 -22.77 7.94 -36.92
N THR A 216 -23.78 7.28 -36.33
CA THR A 216 -24.87 7.95 -35.61
C THR A 216 -24.38 8.67 -34.36
N PHE A 217 -23.30 8.13 -33.75
CA PHE A 217 -22.67 8.66 -32.53
C PHE A 217 -21.21 8.94 -32.74
N SER A 218 -20.72 10.03 -32.16
CA SER A 218 -19.30 10.27 -31.95
C SER A 218 -18.87 9.65 -30.60
N TYR A 219 -17.81 8.86 -30.61
CA TYR A 219 -17.28 8.21 -29.39
C TYR A 219 -16.20 9.07 -28.75
N LYS A 220 -16.55 9.89 -27.76
CA LYS A 220 -15.59 10.68 -26.99
C LYS A 220 -14.72 9.81 -26.06
N LYS A 221 -15.32 8.74 -25.52
CA LYS A 221 -14.62 7.77 -24.68
C LYS A 221 -15.15 6.36 -24.94
N ASN A 222 -14.24 5.41 -25.13
CA ASN A 222 -14.58 3.99 -25.27
C ASN A 222 -13.48 3.16 -24.61
N ARG A 223 -13.78 2.57 -23.43
CA ARG A 223 -12.77 1.88 -22.65
C ARG A 223 -13.33 0.71 -21.86
N LEU A 224 -12.50 -0.35 -21.77
CA LEU A 224 -12.63 -1.45 -20.83
C LEU A 224 -11.80 -1.12 -19.59
N LYS A 225 -12.34 -1.34 -18.40
CA LYS A 225 -11.65 -1.19 -17.13
C LYS A 225 -11.71 -2.49 -16.35
N SER A 226 -10.62 -2.84 -15.71
CA SER A 226 -10.55 -3.96 -14.75
C SER A 226 -9.77 -3.55 -13.51
N THR A 227 -10.10 -4.17 -12.39
CA THR A 227 -9.43 -3.96 -11.10
C THR A 227 -9.00 -5.31 -10.56
N PHE A 228 -7.74 -5.37 -10.10
CA PHE A 228 -7.14 -6.57 -9.52
C PHE A 228 -6.56 -6.27 -8.15
N VAL A 229 -6.54 -7.28 -7.30
CA VAL A 229 -5.64 -7.37 -6.15
C VAL A 229 -4.49 -8.27 -6.53
N ASN A 230 -3.26 -7.85 -6.23
CA ASN A 230 -2.02 -8.49 -6.67
C ASN A 230 -1.17 -8.93 -5.47
N VAL A 231 -0.56 -10.09 -5.59
CA VAL A 231 0.43 -10.62 -4.65
C VAL A 231 1.71 -10.92 -5.44
N PRO A 232 2.79 -10.15 -5.23
CA PRO A 232 4.08 -10.39 -5.85
C PRO A 232 4.85 -11.50 -5.12
N LEU A 233 5.67 -12.22 -5.89
CA LEU A 233 6.75 -13.08 -5.43
C LEU A 233 7.96 -12.79 -6.32
N LEU A 234 8.85 -11.91 -5.83
CA LEU A 234 9.96 -11.39 -6.61
C LEU A 234 11.29 -11.68 -5.93
N LEU A 235 12.31 -11.93 -6.74
CA LEU A 235 13.71 -11.88 -6.32
C LEU A 235 14.26 -10.51 -6.66
N GLU A 236 14.78 -9.83 -5.65
CA GLU A 236 15.39 -8.51 -5.78
C GLU A 236 16.89 -8.57 -5.50
N PHE A 237 17.66 -7.89 -6.34
CA PHE A 237 19.09 -7.74 -6.27
C PHE A 237 19.46 -6.29 -6.07
N ASN A 238 20.24 -6.00 -5.05
CA ASN A 238 20.67 -4.67 -4.66
C ASN A 238 22.17 -4.53 -4.78
N THR A 239 22.63 -3.40 -5.33
CA THR A 239 24.08 -3.14 -5.49
C THR A 239 24.71 -2.59 -4.22
N ASN A 240 23.93 -2.08 -3.28
CA ASN A 240 24.39 -1.49 -2.04
C ASN A 240 23.48 -1.90 -0.87
N LYS A 241 24.02 -1.98 0.34
CA LYS A 241 23.24 -2.22 1.57
C LYS A 241 22.40 -1.01 1.99
N ASN A 242 22.74 0.18 1.53
CA ASN A 242 21.99 1.40 1.80
C ASN A 242 20.99 1.64 0.65
N PRO A 243 19.67 1.62 0.93
CA PRO A 243 18.63 1.83 -0.08
C PRO A 243 18.79 3.14 -0.85
N GLU A 244 19.24 4.21 -0.16
CA GLU A 244 19.41 5.52 -0.77
C GLU A 244 20.57 5.62 -1.78
N LYS A 245 21.42 4.57 -1.85
CA LYS A 245 22.59 4.51 -2.74
C LYS A 245 22.61 3.24 -3.59
N SER A 246 21.51 2.51 -3.63
CA SER A 246 21.41 1.22 -4.32
C SER A 246 20.70 1.35 -5.65
N PHE A 247 21.27 0.74 -6.68
CA PHE A 247 20.50 0.26 -7.82
C PHE A 247 19.87 -1.06 -7.44
N HIS A 248 18.64 -1.28 -7.85
CA HIS A 248 17.93 -2.53 -7.64
C HIS A 248 17.41 -3.09 -8.95
N LEU A 249 17.42 -4.40 -9.04
CA LEU A 249 16.84 -5.19 -10.12
C LEU A 249 15.94 -6.23 -9.47
N ALA A 250 14.67 -6.26 -9.83
CA ALA A 250 13.77 -7.30 -9.33
C ALA A 250 13.10 -8.02 -10.50
N PHE A 251 12.90 -9.33 -10.35
CA PHE A 251 12.16 -10.14 -11.29
C PHE A 251 11.44 -11.28 -10.58
N GLY A 252 10.37 -11.75 -11.17
CA GLY A 252 9.58 -12.86 -10.64
C GLY A 252 8.17 -12.87 -11.21
N VAL A 253 7.22 -13.28 -10.37
CA VAL A 253 5.82 -13.42 -10.78
C VAL A 253 4.90 -12.62 -9.86
N ILE A 254 3.81 -12.14 -10.44
CA ILE A 254 2.72 -11.47 -9.70
C ILE A 254 1.44 -12.24 -9.95
N GLY A 255 0.89 -12.84 -8.89
CA GLY A 255 -0.46 -13.41 -8.90
C GLY A 255 -1.50 -12.33 -8.72
N GLY A 256 -2.54 -12.29 -9.55
CA GLY A 256 -3.62 -11.32 -9.48
C GLY A 256 -4.99 -11.97 -9.41
N PHE A 257 -5.89 -11.41 -8.60
CA PHE A 257 -7.30 -11.78 -8.55
C PHE A 257 -8.17 -10.60 -8.96
N LYS A 258 -9.09 -10.81 -9.92
CA LYS A 258 -10.00 -9.79 -10.44
C LYS A 258 -11.07 -9.43 -9.43
N LEU A 259 -11.15 -8.16 -9.04
CA LEU A 259 -12.21 -7.62 -8.19
C LEU A 259 -13.42 -7.16 -8.99
N GLY A 260 -13.25 -6.80 -10.25
CA GLY A 260 -14.35 -6.40 -11.10
C GLY A 260 -13.90 -5.79 -12.41
N SER A 261 -14.87 -5.67 -13.34
CA SER A 261 -14.68 -5.09 -14.65
C SER A 261 -15.91 -4.29 -15.09
N ARG A 262 -15.68 -3.37 -16.02
CA ARG A 262 -16.75 -2.56 -16.63
C ARG A 262 -16.29 -1.93 -17.94
N THR A 263 -17.23 -1.72 -18.86
CA THR A 263 -17.02 -0.79 -19.97
C THR A 263 -17.55 0.58 -19.61
N ARG A 264 -16.92 1.61 -20.16
CA ARG A 264 -17.38 3.00 -20.07
C ARG A 264 -17.30 3.65 -21.44
N GLN A 265 -18.43 4.06 -21.96
CA GLN A 265 -18.53 4.78 -23.21
C GLN A 265 -19.13 6.17 -22.95
N ILE A 266 -18.63 7.17 -23.64
CA ILE A 266 -19.23 8.50 -23.72
C ILE A 266 -19.48 8.74 -25.21
N LEU A 267 -20.75 8.75 -25.56
CA LEU A 267 -21.26 8.96 -26.90
C LEU A 267 -21.76 10.40 -27.00
N GLU A 268 -21.62 11.03 -28.15
CA GLU A 268 -22.16 12.33 -28.44
C GLU A 268 -23.04 12.27 -29.70
N ARG A 269 -24.20 12.89 -29.62
CA ARG A 269 -25.11 13.08 -30.74
C ARG A 269 -25.78 14.44 -30.62
N ASN A 270 -25.71 15.26 -31.68
CA ASN A 270 -26.31 16.60 -31.72
C ASN A 270 -25.91 17.51 -30.53
N GLY A 271 -24.68 17.39 -30.03
CA GLY A 271 -24.18 18.16 -28.87
C GLY A 271 -24.57 17.58 -27.52
N GLU A 272 -25.37 16.55 -27.45
CA GLU A 272 -25.75 15.87 -26.21
C GLU A 272 -24.82 14.69 -25.91
N GLU A 273 -24.34 14.59 -24.65
CA GLU A 273 -23.51 13.48 -24.18
C GLU A 273 -24.33 12.40 -23.50
N ILE A 274 -24.20 11.17 -23.98
CA ILE A 274 -24.77 9.96 -23.37
C ILE A 274 -23.66 9.17 -22.74
N LYS A 275 -23.74 8.93 -21.42
CA LYS A 275 -22.78 8.12 -20.66
C LYS A 275 -23.34 6.73 -20.44
N LEU A 276 -22.67 5.73 -21.01
CA LEU A 276 -23.00 4.32 -20.85
C LEU A 276 -21.91 3.66 -19.97
N ILE A 277 -22.34 3.07 -18.87
CA ILE A 277 -21.47 2.28 -17.99
C ILE A 277 -22.14 0.92 -17.85
N ASN A 278 -21.48 -0.11 -18.34
CA ASN A 278 -21.94 -1.49 -18.18
C ASN A 278 -20.95 -2.26 -17.30
N LYS A 279 -21.44 -2.77 -16.17
CA LYS A 279 -20.67 -3.61 -15.25
C LYS A 279 -20.97 -5.05 -15.61
N ASP A 280 -19.95 -5.77 -16.02
CA ASP A 280 -20.02 -7.17 -16.40
C ASP A 280 -18.65 -7.80 -16.17
N ASP A 281 -18.55 -9.10 -16.10
CA ASP A 281 -17.26 -9.78 -15.98
C ASP A 281 -16.52 -9.87 -17.33
N TYR A 282 -17.25 -9.76 -18.45
CA TYR A 282 -16.74 -9.88 -19.82
C TYR A 282 -15.93 -11.14 -20.07
N ASN A 283 -16.20 -12.22 -19.36
CA ASN A 283 -15.41 -13.45 -19.36
C ASN A 283 -13.90 -13.17 -19.19
N LEU A 284 -13.53 -12.07 -18.54
CA LEU A 284 -12.14 -11.79 -18.21
C LEU A 284 -11.67 -12.80 -17.16
N ASN A 285 -10.47 -13.33 -17.37
CA ASN A 285 -9.89 -14.32 -16.48
C ASN A 285 -9.88 -13.79 -15.02
N PRO A 286 -10.52 -14.49 -14.06
CA PRO A 286 -10.54 -14.08 -12.67
C PRO A 286 -9.17 -14.18 -12.00
N PHE A 287 -8.31 -15.08 -12.48
CA PHE A 287 -6.94 -15.25 -11.98
C PHE A 287 -5.95 -14.89 -13.07
N ARG A 288 -4.94 -14.14 -12.68
CA ARG A 288 -3.88 -13.70 -13.57
C ARG A 288 -2.51 -14.00 -12.96
N VAL A 289 -1.58 -14.44 -13.77
CA VAL A 289 -0.17 -14.54 -13.43
C VAL A 289 0.62 -13.68 -14.43
N ASN A 290 1.36 -12.71 -13.91
CA ASN A 290 2.25 -11.86 -14.70
C ASN A 290 3.70 -12.23 -14.42
N ALA A 291 4.54 -12.31 -15.46
CA ALA A 291 5.97 -12.14 -15.31
C ALA A 291 6.24 -10.65 -15.04
N HIS A 292 7.08 -10.36 -14.07
CA HIS A 292 7.49 -9.02 -13.67
C HIS A 292 8.99 -8.84 -13.78
N ALA A 293 9.40 -7.68 -14.27
CA ALA A 293 10.77 -7.21 -14.17
C ALA A 293 10.78 -5.72 -13.85
N SER A 294 11.67 -5.31 -12.96
CA SER A 294 11.86 -3.89 -12.66
C SER A 294 13.33 -3.57 -12.40
N ILE A 295 13.71 -2.36 -12.76
CA ILE A 295 15.03 -1.81 -12.49
C ILE A 295 14.86 -0.38 -11.98
N GLY A 296 15.62 -0.01 -10.97
CA GLY A 296 15.50 1.32 -10.41
C GLY A 296 16.71 1.77 -9.59
N TYR A 297 16.60 3.01 -9.17
CA TYR A 297 17.57 3.65 -8.29
C TYR A 297 16.82 4.47 -7.25
N ARG A 298 17.15 4.27 -5.96
CA ARG A 298 16.44 4.90 -4.84
C ARG A 298 14.94 4.57 -4.87
N GLY A 299 14.07 5.59 -4.75
CA GLY A 299 12.60 5.45 -4.75
C GLY A 299 11.95 5.49 -6.15
N VAL A 300 12.71 5.34 -7.24
CA VAL A 300 12.16 5.36 -8.61
C VAL A 300 12.54 4.07 -9.33
N SER A 301 11.55 3.37 -9.88
CA SER A 301 11.75 2.14 -10.64
C SER A 301 10.99 2.20 -11.97
N LEU A 302 11.64 1.74 -13.03
CA LEU A 302 10.97 1.32 -14.26
C LEU A 302 10.52 -0.12 -14.09
N TYR A 303 9.32 -0.45 -14.52
CA TYR A 303 8.82 -1.82 -14.45
C TYR A 303 8.14 -2.24 -15.75
N ALA A 304 8.14 -3.54 -15.98
CA ALA A 304 7.41 -4.20 -17.05
C ALA A 304 6.71 -5.45 -16.50
N ASP A 305 5.43 -5.58 -16.82
CA ASP A 305 4.60 -6.74 -16.52
C ASP A 305 4.10 -7.36 -17.83
N TYR A 306 4.19 -8.68 -17.94
CA TYR A 306 3.63 -9.43 -19.04
C TYR A 306 2.79 -10.59 -18.54
N ALA A 307 1.52 -10.64 -18.96
CA ALA A 307 0.61 -11.67 -18.53
C ALA A 307 0.94 -13.02 -19.16
N LEU A 308 1.23 -14.00 -18.32
CA LEU A 308 1.43 -15.40 -18.69
C LEU A 308 0.09 -16.13 -18.89
N THR A 309 -0.98 -15.58 -18.33
CA THR A 309 -2.36 -16.04 -18.50
C THR A 309 -3.08 -15.14 -19.50
N PRO A 310 -3.96 -15.67 -20.36
CA PRO A 310 -4.72 -14.85 -21.31
C PRO A 310 -5.68 -13.89 -20.60
N LEU A 311 -6.04 -12.81 -21.30
CA LEU A 311 -6.97 -11.77 -20.81
C LEU A 311 -8.35 -12.35 -20.50
N PHE A 312 -8.85 -13.22 -21.37
CA PHE A 312 -10.13 -13.90 -21.24
C PHE A 312 -9.97 -15.31 -20.71
N GLU A 313 -10.99 -15.84 -20.09
CA GLU A 313 -11.08 -17.26 -19.77
C GLU A 313 -10.91 -18.11 -21.04
N ASN A 314 -10.35 -19.30 -20.88
CA ASN A 314 -10.03 -20.17 -22.01
C ASN A 314 -11.28 -20.45 -22.86
N GLY A 315 -11.18 -20.16 -24.15
CA GLY A 315 -12.27 -20.34 -25.13
C GLY A 315 -13.42 -19.36 -25.00
N LYS A 316 -13.35 -18.33 -24.11
CA LYS A 316 -14.43 -17.38 -23.90
C LYS A 316 -14.15 -15.97 -24.42
N GLY A 317 -13.13 -15.80 -25.24
CA GLY A 317 -12.76 -14.54 -25.87
C GLY A 317 -11.53 -14.70 -26.75
N PRO A 318 -11.07 -13.63 -27.42
CA PRO A 318 -9.85 -13.69 -28.22
C PRO A 318 -8.62 -13.91 -27.34
N GLU A 319 -7.64 -14.68 -27.85
CA GLU A 319 -6.38 -14.92 -27.16
C GLU A 319 -5.52 -13.67 -27.17
N LEU A 320 -5.51 -12.97 -26.04
CA LEU A 320 -4.77 -11.73 -25.84
C LEU A 320 -3.93 -11.83 -24.57
N SER A 321 -2.65 -11.44 -24.70
CA SER A 321 -1.72 -11.37 -23.57
C SER A 321 -1.53 -9.92 -23.13
N PRO A 322 -2.07 -9.51 -21.98
CA PRO A 322 -1.87 -8.17 -21.42
C PRO A 322 -0.39 -7.89 -21.09
N PHE A 323 0.02 -6.64 -21.25
CA PHE A 323 1.29 -6.14 -20.78
C PHE A 323 1.16 -4.73 -20.20
N THR A 324 2.10 -4.34 -19.35
CA THR A 324 2.23 -2.99 -18.80
C THR A 324 3.69 -2.60 -18.76
N ILE A 325 3.99 -1.35 -19.11
CA ILE A 325 5.31 -0.74 -18.91
C ILE A 325 5.08 0.58 -18.19
N GLY A 326 5.81 0.81 -17.11
CA GLY A 326 5.55 1.98 -16.28
C GLY A 326 6.70 2.40 -15.39
N VAL A 327 6.40 3.42 -14.61
CA VAL A 327 7.29 3.98 -13.59
C VAL A 327 6.60 3.82 -12.23
N LYS A 328 7.32 3.34 -11.25
CA LYS A 328 6.92 3.33 -9.86
C LYS A 328 7.61 4.48 -9.14
N LEU A 329 6.81 5.31 -8.51
CA LEU A 329 7.23 6.49 -7.79
C LEU A 329 6.84 6.32 -6.34
N ILE A 330 7.77 6.58 -5.41
CA ILE A 330 7.56 6.58 -3.97
C ILE A 330 7.42 5.17 -3.39
N SER A 331 8.41 4.75 -2.66
CA SER A 331 8.26 3.71 -1.63
C SER A 331 7.85 4.38 -0.31
N PHE A 332 6.90 3.78 0.40
CA PHE A 332 6.43 4.25 1.70
C PHE A 332 7.30 3.68 2.82
#